data_f65ccb328215b8d22bc3e0e62fe25ef5
#
_entry.id   f65ccb328215b8d22bc3e0e62fe25ef5
#
_cell.length_a   1.000
_cell.length_b   1.000
_cell.length_c   1.000
_cell.angle_alpha   90.00
_cell.angle_beta   90.00
_cell.angle_gamma   90.00
#
_symmetry.space_group_name_H-M   'P 1'
#
loop_
_entity.id
_entity.type
_entity.pdbx_description
1 polymer ?
#
loop_
_entity_poly.entity_id
_entity_poly.type
_entity_poly.pdbx_seq_one_letter_code
_entity_poly.pdbx_strand_id
1 'polypeptide(L)'
;AASDSKKLSVFVTIDTNLTSWQKLGLTPIVECGNTATVRLSAAELKNLAEKEGVKYIQLTSGVSQMLDVARKEAGTDDIHNGTTLSQPYTGKGVVVGIVDAGFDYLHSAFRNSADGTLRIKRIWEQKNGTLAGASAPEKFGYGIELTTPEQITTSEGDVANNSHGTHVAGIAAGSDSYKDGAYVGNAPDADIVLE
;
A
#
# COMPACT_ATOMS: atom_id res chain seq x y z
N ALA A 1 8.20 15.14 34.01
CA ALA A 1 8.49 16.30 33.14
C ALA A 1 8.87 15.87 31.68
N ALA A 2 9.05 14.58 31.37
CA ALA A 2 9.45 14.10 30.03
C ALA A 2 8.29 13.72 29.09
N SER A 3 7.03 13.76 29.53
CA SER A 3 5.89 13.30 28.75
C SER A 3 5.16 14.38 27.94
N ASP A 4 5.50 15.66 28.14
CA ASP A 4 4.76 16.78 27.52
C ASP A 4 5.28 17.19 26.14
N SER A 5 6.41 16.64 25.69
CA SER A 5 7.01 16.96 24.39
C SER A 5 6.48 16.10 23.23
N LYS A 6 5.80 14.99 23.49
CA LYS A 6 5.29 14.09 22.47
C LYS A 6 3.97 14.62 21.92
N LYS A 7 4.00 15.12 20.68
CA LYS A 7 2.79 15.53 19.97
C LYS A 7 2.07 14.33 19.37
N LEU A 8 0.78 14.26 19.59
CA LEU A 8 -0.14 13.26 19.02
C LEU A 8 -0.84 13.87 17.81
N SER A 9 -1.02 13.09 16.76
CA SER A 9 -1.91 13.47 15.66
C SER A 9 -3.35 13.20 16.06
N VAL A 10 -4.22 14.16 15.83
CA VAL A 10 -5.64 14.07 16.18
C VAL A 10 -6.50 14.67 15.07
N PHE A 11 -7.68 14.11 14.87
CA PHE A 11 -8.74 14.75 14.11
C PHE A 11 -9.55 15.65 15.05
N VAL A 12 -9.79 16.88 14.62
CA VAL A 12 -10.61 17.85 15.35
C VAL A 12 -11.74 18.30 14.43
N THR A 13 -12.97 18.23 14.91
CA THR A 13 -14.15 18.75 14.23
C THR A 13 -14.68 19.96 15.01
N ILE A 14 -14.94 21.08 14.33
CA ILE A 14 -15.39 22.32 14.92
C ILE A 14 -16.76 22.75 14.40
N ASP A 15 -17.43 23.61 15.15
CA ASP A 15 -18.57 24.39 14.67
C ASP A 15 -18.06 25.71 14.06
N THR A 16 -18.09 25.80 12.76
CA THR A 16 -17.59 26.98 12.03
C THR A 16 -18.41 28.24 12.26
N ASN A 17 -19.62 28.12 12.82
CA ASN A 17 -20.43 29.27 13.23
C ASN A 17 -19.95 29.89 14.54
N LEU A 18 -19.30 29.08 15.40
CA LEU A 18 -18.86 29.53 16.73
C LEU A 18 -17.37 29.84 16.78
N THR A 19 -16.56 29.14 16.01
CA THR A 19 -15.11 29.25 16.07
C THR A 19 -14.43 29.04 14.70
N SER A 20 -13.12 29.22 14.68
CA SER A 20 -12.25 28.91 13.54
C SER A 20 -10.92 28.36 14.03
N TRP A 21 -10.14 27.77 13.15
CA TRP A 21 -8.83 27.23 13.49
C TRP A 21 -7.92 28.31 14.10
N GLN A 22 -7.95 29.52 13.56
CA GLN A 22 -7.16 30.66 14.06
C GLN A 22 -7.59 31.07 15.48
N LYS A 23 -8.91 31.14 15.76
CA LYS A 23 -9.42 31.46 17.09
C LYS A 23 -9.04 30.40 18.13
N LEU A 24 -8.93 29.15 17.70
CA LEU A 24 -8.48 28.05 18.56
C LEU A 24 -6.96 28.01 18.73
N GLY A 25 -6.21 28.79 17.94
CA GLY A 25 -4.74 28.76 17.91
C GLY A 25 -4.17 27.51 17.27
N LEU A 26 -4.93 26.90 16.35
CA LEU A 26 -4.54 25.67 15.67
C LEU A 26 -4.04 25.94 14.25
N THR A 27 -3.01 25.21 13.86
CA THR A 27 -2.53 25.14 12.49
C THR A 27 -2.83 23.75 11.93
N PRO A 28 -3.86 23.60 11.09
CA PRO A 28 -4.17 22.34 10.44
C PRO A 28 -3.04 21.85 9.56
N ILE A 29 -2.84 20.51 9.54
CA ILE A 29 -1.97 19.84 8.58
C ILE A 29 -2.77 19.56 7.31
N VAL A 30 -4.00 19.08 7.48
CA VAL A 30 -4.97 18.83 6.40
C VAL A 30 -6.33 19.28 6.90
N GLU A 31 -7.08 19.99 6.06
CA GLU A 31 -8.46 20.41 6.31
C GLU A 31 -9.42 19.73 5.33
N CYS A 32 -10.57 19.30 5.86
CA CYS A 32 -11.69 18.80 5.08
C CYS A 32 -12.99 19.30 5.70
N GLY A 33 -13.55 20.35 5.12
CA GLY A 33 -14.75 21.02 5.65
C GLY A 33 -14.50 21.58 7.05
N ASN A 34 -15.25 21.10 8.03
CA ASN A 34 -15.14 21.50 9.43
C ASN A 34 -14.26 20.57 10.29
N THR A 35 -13.56 19.66 9.66
CA THR A 35 -12.65 18.70 10.32
C THR A 35 -11.23 18.91 9.83
N ALA A 36 -10.26 18.87 10.73
CA ALA A 36 -8.85 18.97 10.39
C ALA A 36 -7.99 18.01 11.19
N THR A 37 -6.83 17.67 10.63
CA THR A 37 -5.76 16.96 11.34
C THR A 37 -4.81 17.99 11.93
N VAL A 38 -4.53 17.88 13.24
CA VAL A 38 -3.56 18.71 13.95
C VAL A 38 -2.64 17.85 14.82
N ARG A 39 -1.50 18.42 15.21
CA ARG A 39 -0.57 17.78 16.17
C ARG A 39 -0.57 18.56 17.47
N LEU A 40 -0.96 17.89 18.56
CA LEU A 40 -1.10 18.46 19.88
C LEU A 40 -0.39 17.60 20.95
N SER A 41 0.19 18.26 21.94
CA SER A 41 0.60 17.60 23.19
C SER A 41 -0.65 17.21 24.02
N ALA A 42 -0.46 16.37 25.02
CA ALA A 42 -1.55 15.98 25.91
C ALA A 42 -2.18 17.18 26.67
N ALA A 43 -1.37 18.17 27.02
CA ALA A 43 -1.85 19.40 27.66
C ALA A 43 -2.67 20.28 26.70
N GLU A 44 -2.18 20.49 25.47
CA GLU A 44 -2.90 21.23 24.44
C GLU A 44 -4.24 20.55 24.09
N LEU A 45 -4.27 19.20 24.07
CA LEU A 45 -5.46 18.43 23.78
C LEU A 45 -6.53 18.61 24.87
N LYS A 46 -6.14 18.58 26.15
CA LYS A 46 -7.06 18.87 27.27
C LYS A 46 -7.63 20.28 27.19
N ASN A 47 -6.76 21.28 26.95
CA ASN A 47 -7.20 22.65 26.82
C ASN A 47 -8.13 22.85 25.61
N LEU A 48 -7.89 22.15 24.53
CA LEU A 48 -8.72 22.22 23.33
C LEU A 48 -10.10 21.63 23.56
N ALA A 49 -10.20 20.53 24.32
CA ALA A 49 -11.47 19.87 24.61
C ALA A 49 -12.46 20.75 25.39
N GLU A 50 -11.97 21.76 26.12
CA GLU A 50 -12.77 22.72 26.87
C GLU A 50 -13.15 23.97 26.08
N LYS A 51 -12.66 24.12 24.84
CA LYS A 51 -12.92 25.29 23.99
C LYS A 51 -14.31 25.25 23.36
N GLU A 52 -15.00 26.36 23.43
CA GLU A 52 -16.28 26.54 22.73
C GLU A 52 -16.11 26.34 21.22
N GLY A 53 -17.08 25.64 20.61
CA GLY A 53 -17.07 25.36 19.18
C GLY A 53 -16.27 24.12 18.79
N VAL A 54 -15.58 23.46 19.69
CA VAL A 54 -14.98 22.12 19.43
C VAL A 54 -16.07 21.07 19.62
N LYS A 55 -16.44 20.37 18.54
CA LYS A 55 -17.50 19.35 18.56
C LYS A 55 -16.97 17.96 18.88
N TYR A 56 -15.80 17.64 18.32
CA TYR A 56 -15.26 16.28 18.44
C TYR A 56 -13.74 16.29 18.30
N ILE A 57 -13.09 15.46 19.09
CA ILE A 57 -11.64 15.19 19.00
C ILE A 57 -11.46 13.68 18.99
N GLN A 58 -10.75 13.19 17.97
CA GLN A 58 -10.42 11.77 17.83
C GLN A 58 -8.90 11.60 17.75
N LEU A 59 -8.35 10.75 18.59
CA LEU A 59 -6.96 10.30 18.42
C LEU A 59 -6.86 9.46 17.15
N THR A 60 -5.80 9.69 16.38
CA THR A 60 -5.49 8.76 15.29
C THR A 60 -4.99 7.44 15.88
N SER A 61 -5.60 6.35 15.49
CA SER A 61 -5.07 5.02 15.73
C SER A 61 -3.97 4.69 14.71
N GLY A 62 -3.05 3.83 15.10
CA GLY A 62 -2.12 3.26 14.13
C GLY A 62 -2.89 2.54 13.02
N VAL A 63 -2.44 2.71 11.78
CA VAL A 63 -2.94 1.92 10.65
C VAL A 63 -2.16 0.61 10.66
N SER A 64 -2.86 -0.51 10.71
CA SER A 64 -2.28 -1.86 10.55
C SER A 64 -2.65 -2.41 9.17
N GLN A 65 -1.77 -3.24 8.63
CA GLN A 65 -2.05 -4.01 7.43
C GLN A 65 -3.10 -5.07 7.75
N MET A 66 -4.11 -5.22 6.90
CA MET A 66 -5.28 -6.06 7.20
C MET A 66 -5.69 -6.95 6.01
N LEU A 67 -4.70 -7.48 5.26
CA LEU A 67 -5.02 -8.31 4.09
C LEU A 67 -5.69 -9.64 4.46
N ASP A 68 -5.33 -10.21 5.60
CA ASP A 68 -5.90 -11.45 6.14
C ASP A 68 -7.42 -11.37 6.40
N VAL A 69 -7.93 -10.19 6.70
CA VAL A 69 -9.35 -9.92 6.91
C VAL A 69 -10.00 -9.26 5.69
N ALA A 70 -9.30 -8.32 5.04
CA ALA A 70 -9.84 -7.50 3.96
C ALA A 70 -10.35 -8.33 2.77
N ARG A 71 -9.67 -9.41 2.41
CA ARG A 71 -10.05 -10.30 1.32
C ARG A 71 -11.40 -10.99 1.58
N LYS A 72 -11.63 -11.43 2.82
CA LYS A 72 -12.89 -12.03 3.24
C LYS A 72 -14.03 -11.00 3.23
N GLU A 73 -13.79 -9.81 3.78
CA GLU A 73 -14.79 -8.73 3.82
C GLU A 73 -15.14 -8.21 2.41
N ALA A 74 -14.18 -8.25 1.47
CA ALA A 74 -14.41 -7.90 0.07
C ALA A 74 -15.10 -9.02 -0.75
N GLY A 75 -15.30 -10.21 -0.18
CA GLY A 75 -15.87 -11.37 -0.89
C GLY A 75 -14.90 -12.04 -1.87
N THR A 76 -13.61 -11.70 -1.83
CA THR A 76 -12.60 -12.29 -2.74
C THR A 76 -12.43 -13.79 -2.49
N ASP A 77 -12.56 -14.25 -1.25
CA ASP A 77 -12.47 -15.68 -0.91
C ASP A 77 -13.57 -16.49 -1.59
N ASP A 78 -14.77 -15.94 -1.71
CA ASP A 78 -15.88 -16.58 -2.43
C ASP A 78 -15.58 -16.72 -3.92
N ILE A 79 -14.92 -15.73 -4.52
CA ILE A 79 -14.48 -15.76 -5.91
C ILE A 79 -13.38 -16.81 -6.11
N HIS A 80 -12.39 -16.84 -5.21
CA HIS A 80 -11.31 -17.83 -5.25
C HIS A 80 -11.80 -19.26 -5.08
N ASN A 81 -12.82 -19.47 -4.25
CA ASN A 81 -13.42 -20.78 -4.00
C ASN A 81 -14.49 -21.18 -5.04
N GLY A 82 -14.89 -20.24 -5.89
CA GLY A 82 -15.99 -20.45 -6.85
C GLY A 82 -17.36 -20.55 -6.19
N THR A 83 -17.54 -19.97 -4.98
CA THR A 83 -18.82 -19.94 -4.27
C THR A 83 -19.85 -19.22 -5.13
N THR A 84 -20.94 -19.90 -5.47
CA THR A 84 -22.01 -19.40 -6.38
C THR A 84 -21.56 -19.06 -7.82
N LEU A 85 -20.33 -19.38 -8.20
CA LEU A 85 -19.78 -19.20 -9.54
C LEU A 85 -19.66 -20.52 -10.30
N SER A 86 -19.47 -20.46 -11.61
CA SER A 86 -19.30 -21.67 -12.45
C SER A 86 -17.98 -22.42 -12.17
N GLN A 87 -16.98 -21.71 -11.64
CA GLN A 87 -15.66 -22.22 -11.29
C GLN A 87 -14.91 -21.23 -10.40
N PRO A 88 -13.81 -21.62 -9.74
CA PRO A 88 -12.86 -20.73 -9.07
C PRO A 88 -12.21 -19.73 -10.05
N TYR A 89 -12.03 -18.49 -9.61
CA TYR A 89 -11.30 -17.46 -10.36
C TYR A 89 -10.19 -16.87 -9.48
N THR A 90 -8.95 -17.07 -9.88
CA THR A 90 -7.74 -16.69 -9.14
C THR A 90 -6.84 -15.74 -9.94
N GLY A 91 -7.34 -15.22 -11.06
CA GLY A 91 -6.56 -14.36 -11.97
C GLY A 91 -5.73 -15.12 -12.99
N LYS A 92 -5.85 -16.43 -13.11
CA LYS A 92 -5.12 -17.23 -14.12
C LYS A 92 -5.42 -16.74 -15.53
N GLY A 93 -4.35 -16.41 -16.29
CA GLY A 93 -4.46 -15.87 -17.65
C GLY A 93 -4.70 -14.37 -17.72
N VAL A 94 -4.67 -13.67 -16.58
CA VAL A 94 -4.75 -12.22 -16.48
C VAL A 94 -3.37 -11.65 -16.17
N VAL A 95 -3.09 -10.43 -16.62
CA VAL A 95 -1.89 -9.67 -16.28
C VAL A 95 -2.28 -8.53 -15.34
N VAL A 96 -1.60 -8.43 -14.18
CA VAL A 96 -1.73 -7.32 -13.24
C VAL A 96 -0.51 -6.42 -13.41
N GLY A 97 -0.73 -5.16 -13.82
CA GLY A 97 0.30 -4.13 -13.90
C GLY A 97 0.29 -3.27 -12.64
N ILE A 98 1.47 -3.00 -12.08
CA ILE A 98 1.63 -2.17 -10.89
C ILE A 98 2.71 -1.13 -11.17
N VAL A 99 2.36 0.14 -10.97
CA VAL A 99 3.25 1.30 -11.06
C VAL A 99 3.48 1.80 -9.65
N ASP A 100 4.69 1.62 -9.12
CA ASP A 100 5.04 1.96 -7.74
C ASP A 100 6.57 2.03 -7.60
N ALA A 101 7.07 2.14 -6.39
CA ALA A 101 8.49 2.09 -6.06
C ALA A 101 8.76 1.15 -4.88
N GLY A 102 9.95 0.55 -4.89
CA GLY A 102 10.37 -0.34 -3.82
C GLY A 102 9.84 -1.76 -4.00
N PHE A 103 10.26 -2.42 -5.06
CA PHE A 103 9.94 -3.81 -5.31
C PHE A 103 11.11 -4.74 -4.96
N ASP A 104 10.84 -5.77 -4.19
CA ASP A 104 11.67 -6.96 -4.04
C ASP A 104 11.21 -8.00 -5.07
N TYR A 105 11.92 -8.11 -6.19
CA TYR A 105 11.55 -9.02 -7.28
C TYR A 105 11.70 -10.50 -6.91
N LEU A 106 12.48 -10.79 -5.88
CA LEU A 106 12.71 -12.15 -5.40
C LEU A 106 11.69 -12.60 -4.34
N HIS A 107 10.80 -11.70 -3.91
CA HIS A 107 9.82 -12.01 -2.87
C HIS A 107 9.00 -13.26 -3.22
N SER A 108 8.85 -14.16 -2.26
CA SER A 108 8.19 -15.47 -2.47
C SER A 108 6.75 -15.36 -2.96
N ALA A 109 6.03 -14.29 -2.59
CA ALA A 109 4.67 -14.04 -3.07
C ALA A 109 4.57 -13.79 -4.58
N PHE A 110 5.67 -13.52 -5.28
CA PHE A 110 5.70 -13.35 -6.73
C PHE A 110 6.05 -14.63 -7.49
N ARG A 111 6.03 -15.75 -6.81
CA ARG A 111 6.24 -17.07 -7.39
C ARG A 111 4.94 -17.86 -7.44
N ASN A 112 4.85 -18.76 -8.40
CA ASN A 112 3.75 -19.71 -8.47
C ASN A 112 3.84 -20.67 -7.28
N SER A 113 2.77 -20.82 -6.52
CA SER A 113 2.72 -21.66 -5.33
C SER A 113 2.85 -23.18 -5.66
N ALA A 114 2.55 -23.59 -6.88
CA ALA A 114 2.61 -24.99 -7.29
C ALA A 114 4.03 -25.44 -7.68
N ASP A 115 4.78 -24.60 -8.42
CA ASP A 115 6.07 -25.00 -9.03
C ASP A 115 7.23 -24.02 -8.73
N GLY A 116 6.97 -22.93 -8.02
CA GLY A 116 7.97 -21.91 -7.66
C GLY A 116 8.45 -21.05 -8.83
N THR A 117 7.85 -21.14 -10.01
CA THR A 117 8.20 -20.31 -11.15
C THR A 117 7.88 -18.84 -10.91
N LEU A 118 8.69 -17.93 -11.47
CA LEU A 118 8.49 -16.49 -11.34
C LEU A 118 7.26 -16.05 -12.14
N ARG A 119 6.35 -15.30 -11.49
CA ARG A 119 5.14 -14.76 -12.12
C ARG A 119 5.33 -13.33 -12.63
N ILE A 120 6.43 -12.65 -12.25
CA ILE A 120 6.80 -11.37 -12.86
C ILE A 120 7.30 -11.66 -14.28
N LYS A 121 6.62 -11.10 -15.27
CA LYS A 121 6.93 -11.29 -16.70
C LYS A 121 7.77 -10.17 -17.29
N ARG A 122 7.56 -8.95 -16.78
CA ARG A 122 8.30 -7.76 -17.23
C ARG A 122 8.44 -6.78 -16.08
N ILE A 123 9.53 -6.04 -16.11
CA ILE A 123 9.77 -4.90 -15.23
C ILE A 123 10.32 -3.76 -16.06
N TRP A 124 9.82 -2.56 -15.87
CA TRP A 124 10.44 -1.36 -16.38
C TRP A 124 10.95 -0.52 -15.20
N GLU A 125 12.27 -0.56 -14.99
CA GLU A 125 12.93 0.34 -14.05
C GLU A 125 13.18 1.68 -14.76
N GLN A 126 12.46 2.71 -14.36
CA GLN A 126 12.57 4.04 -14.96
C GLN A 126 13.89 4.75 -14.62
N LYS A 127 14.62 4.26 -13.62
CA LYS A 127 15.94 4.77 -13.29
C LYS A 127 16.94 4.40 -14.39
N ASN A 128 17.90 5.29 -14.61
CA ASN A 128 19.04 4.96 -15.47
C ASN A 128 19.86 3.84 -14.81
N GLY A 129 19.92 2.73 -15.46
CA GLY A 129 20.65 1.55 -15.04
C GLY A 129 21.26 0.82 -16.24
N THR A 130 22.18 -0.09 -15.97
CA THR A 130 22.74 -0.99 -16.97
C THR A 130 22.69 -2.40 -16.46
N LEU A 131 22.03 -3.28 -17.18
CA LEU A 131 22.07 -4.72 -16.96
C LEU A 131 22.33 -5.40 -18.30
N ALA A 132 23.18 -6.43 -18.31
CA ALA A 132 23.52 -7.15 -19.53
C ALA A 132 22.26 -7.68 -20.23
N GLY A 133 22.10 -7.31 -21.51
CA GLY A 133 20.96 -7.71 -22.31
C GLY A 133 19.64 -6.97 -22.04
N ALA A 134 19.61 -6.04 -21.08
CA ALA A 134 18.48 -5.14 -20.87
C ALA A 134 18.68 -3.83 -21.63
N SER A 135 17.59 -3.24 -22.11
CA SER A 135 17.59 -1.94 -22.81
C SER A 135 16.37 -1.14 -22.41
N ALA A 136 16.38 0.15 -22.69
CA ALA A 136 15.19 0.96 -22.53
C ALA A 136 14.04 0.46 -23.43
N PRO A 137 12.78 0.54 -23.01
CA PRO A 137 11.65 0.28 -23.90
C PRO A 137 11.71 1.20 -25.11
N GLU A 138 11.58 0.64 -26.31
CA GLU A 138 11.75 1.39 -27.58
C GLU A 138 10.87 2.66 -27.63
N LYS A 139 9.64 2.55 -27.16
CA LYS A 139 8.67 3.66 -27.16
C LYS A 139 9.10 4.84 -26.29
N PHE A 140 9.79 4.58 -25.17
CA PHE A 140 10.09 5.59 -24.16
C PHE A 140 11.55 6.04 -24.17
N GLY A 141 12.48 5.16 -24.53
CA GLY A 141 13.90 5.49 -24.73
C GLY A 141 14.69 5.80 -23.46
N TYR A 142 14.17 5.48 -22.27
CA TYR A 142 14.85 5.66 -20.98
C TYR A 142 14.59 4.52 -20.01
N GLY A 143 15.39 4.42 -18.95
CA GLY A 143 15.33 3.32 -17.99
C GLY A 143 15.84 2.00 -18.57
N ILE A 144 15.53 0.91 -17.96
CA ILE A 144 15.80 -0.44 -18.44
C ILE A 144 14.55 -1.33 -18.33
N GLU A 145 14.32 -2.15 -19.34
CA GLU A 145 13.26 -3.17 -19.35
C GLU A 145 13.88 -4.55 -19.09
N LEU A 146 13.41 -5.23 -18.05
CA LEU A 146 13.79 -6.60 -17.72
C LEU A 146 12.71 -7.52 -18.28
N THR A 147 13.08 -8.42 -19.18
CA THR A 147 12.13 -9.23 -19.96
C THR A 147 12.32 -10.73 -19.77
N THR A 148 13.40 -11.13 -19.11
CA THR A 148 13.68 -12.54 -18.82
C THR A 148 13.79 -12.83 -17.32
N PRO A 149 13.47 -14.04 -16.87
CA PRO A 149 13.63 -14.42 -15.47
C PRO A 149 15.07 -14.20 -14.96
N GLU A 150 16.08 -14.42 -15.78
CA GLU A 150 17.50 -14.24 -15.42
C GLU A 150 17.80 -12.77 -15.15
N GLN A 151 17.32 -11.86 -16.00
CA GLN A 151 17.48 -10.41 -15.78
C GLN A 151 16.81 -9.96 -14.48
N ILE A 152 15.57 -10.39 -14.26
CA ILE A 152 14.77 -10.05 -13.07
C ILE A 152 15.47 -10.56 -11.81
N THR A 153 15.93 -11.82 -11.81
CA THR A 153 16.61 -12.37 -10.64
C THR A 153 17.99 -11.80 -10.40
N THR A 154 18.68 -11.34 -11.45
CA THR A 154 19.99 -10.68 -11.32
C THR A 154 19.85 -9.22 -10.81
N SER A 155 18.77 -8.54 -11.16
CA SER A 155 18.48 -7.18 -10.64
C SER A 155 18.10 -7.20 -9.15
N GLU A 156 17.53 -8.32 -8.65
CA GLU A 156 17.10 -8.54 -7.27
C GLU A 156 15.97 -7.61 -6.81
N GLY A 157 15.93 -6.37 -7.18
CA GLY A 157 14.87 -5.46 -6.81
C GLY A 157 15.26 -3.98 -6.74
N ASP A 158 14.25 -3.16 -6.57
CA ASP A 158 14.33 -1.77 -6.14
C ASP A 158 13.64 -1.66 -4.77
N VAL A 159 14.39 -1.83 -3.71
CA VAL A 159 13.87 -1.82 -2.32
C VAL A 159 13.71 -0.41 -1.73
N ALA A 160 13.60 0.61 -2.58
CA ALA A 160 13.27 1.98 -2.15
C ALA A 160 11.91 2.03 -1.41
N ASN A 161 11.63 3.12 -0.74
CA ASN A 161 10.35 3.39 -0.06
C ASN A 161 9.87 2.26 0.87
N ASN A 162 10.77 1.63 1.61
CA ASN A 162 10.45 0.54 2.54
C ASN A 162 9.67 -0.62 1.89
N SER A 163 9.99 -0.95 0.64
CA SER A 163 9.33 -2.01 -0.13
C SER A 163 7.82 -1.80 -0.32
N HIS A 164 7.39 -0.55 -0.48
CA HIS A 164 5.97 -0.22 -0.66
C HIS A 164 5.36 -0.94 -1.86
N GLY A 165 6.03 -0.90 -3.02
CA GLY A 165 5.60 -1.59 -4.23
C GLY A 165 5.47 -3.11 -4.05
N THR A 166 6.37 -3.73 -3.28
CA THR A 166 6.26 -5.16 -2.92
C THR A 166 4.97 -5.44 -2.17
N HIS A 167 4.61 -4.59 -1.21
CA HIS A 167 3.38 -4.74 -0.43
C HIS A 167 2.13 -4.55 -1.29
N VAL A 168 2.10 -3.50 -2.13
CA VAL A 168 0.99 -3.23 -3.07
C VAL A 168 0.81 -4.40 -4.04
N ALA A 169 1.90 -4.89 -4.65
CA ALA A 169 1.88 -6.03 -5.56
C ALA A 169 1.44 -7.33 -4.85
N GLY A 170 1.85 -7.51 -3.60
CA GLY A 170 1.42 -8.64 -2.76
C GLY A 170 -0.08 -8.64 -2.51
N ILE A 171 -0.67 -7.48 -2.19
CA ILE A 171 -2.13 -7.33 -2.01
C ILE A 171 -2.88 -7.60 -3.32
N ALA A 172 -2.36 -7.10 -4.43
CA ALA A 172 -3.01 -7.26 -5.73
C ALA A 172 -2.90 -8.70 -6.25
N ALA A 173 -1.71 -9.28 -6.25
CA ALA A 173 -1.40 -10.51 -6.98
C ALA A 173 -0.45 -11.48 -6.23
N GLY A 174 -0.27 -11.34 -4.92
CA GLY A 174 0.58 -12.26 -4.15
C GLY A 174 0.04 -13.69 -4.16
N SER A 175 0.91 -14.68 -4.39
CA SER A 175 0.56 -16.10 -4.23
C SER A 175 0.63 -16.52 -2.77
N ASP A 176 0.06 -17.68 -2.46
CA ASP A 176 0.16 -18.31 -1.14
C ASP A 176 1.57 -18.86 -0.88
N SER A 177 2.50 -17.97 -0.54
CA SER A 177 3.90 -18.32 -0.30
C SER A 177 4.12 -19.07 1.01
N TYR A 178 3.24 -18.89 1.97
CA TYR A 178 3.29 -19.58 3.27
C TYR A 178 2.45 -20.86 3.30
N LYS A 179 1.64 -21.10 2.26
CA LYS A 179 0.75 -22.28 2.12
C LYS A 179 -0.27 -22.42 3.25
N ASP A 180 -0.63 -21.32 3.87
CA ASP A 180 -1.65 -21.25 4.92
C ASP A 180 -2.90 -20.47 4.48
N GLY A 181 -2.86 -19.87 3.29
CA GLY A 181 -3.94 -19.08 2.70
C GLY A 181 -4.18 -17.72 3.36
N ALA A 182 -3.40 -17.33 4.38
CA ALA A 182 -3.64 -16.13 5.16
C ALA A 182 -3.33 -14.84 4.37
N TYR A 183 -2.20 -14.83 3.66
CA TYR A 183 -1.67 -13.62 3.00
C TYR A 183 -1.67 -13.74 1.46
N VAL A 184 -2.72 -14.28 0.91
CA VAL A 184 -2.91 -14.41 -0.54
C VAL A 184 -3.51 -13.12 -1.11
N GLY A 185 -3.00 -12.65 -2.24
CA GLY A 185 -3.52 -11.47 -2.93
C GLY A 185 -4.87 -11.72 -3.61
N ASN A 186 -5.41 -10.67 -4.25
CA ASN A 186 -6.71 -10.76 -4.93
C ASN A 186 -6.66 -11.57 -6.25
N ALA A 187 -5.50 -11.64 -6.90
CA ALA A 187 -5.29 -12.37 -8.15
C ALA A 187 -4.02 -13.25 -8.07
N PRO A 188 -4.00 -14.30 -7.20
CA PRO A 188 -2.78 -15.02 -6.84
C PRO A 188 -2.16 -15.85 -7.99
N ASP A 189 -2.90 -16.11 -9.06
CA ASP A 189 -2.41 -16.83 -10.25
C ASP A 189 -2.21 -15.92 -11.47
N ALA A 190 -2.37 -14.60 -11.31
CA ALA A 190 -2.12 -13.65 -12.39
C ALA A 190 -0.63 -13.52 -12.72
N ASP A 191 -0.29 -13.24 -13.97
CA ASP A 191 1.02 -12.74 -14.35
C ASP A 191 1.19 -11.29 -13.86
N ILE A 192 2.42 -10.89 -13.55
CA ILE A 192 2.73 -9.59 -12.95
C ILE A 192 3.65 -8.80 -13.87
N VAL A 193 3.36 -7.52 -14.04
CA VAL A 193 4.22 -6.53 -14.69
C VAL A 193 4.42 -5.36 -13.73
N LEU A 194 5.68 -4.93 -13.53
CA LEU A 194 6.05 -3.88 -12.58
C LEU A 194 6.68 -2.69 -13.32
N GLU A 195 6.41 -1.50 -12.79
CA GLU A 195 6.96 -0.22 -13.26
C GLU A 195 7.32 0.67 -12.08
#